data_16f670283cc8b7609366938deded2716
#
_entry.id   16f670283cc8b7609366938deded2716
#
_cell.length_a   1.000
_cell.length_b   1.000
_cell.length_c   1.000
_cell.angle_alpha   90.00
_cell.angle_beta   90.00
_cell.angle_gamma   90.00
#
_symmetry.space_group_name_H-M   'P 1'
#
loop_
_entity.id
_entity.type
_entity.pdbx_description
1 polymer ?
#
loop_
_entity_poly.entity_id
_entity_poly.type
_entity_poly.pdbx_seq_one_letter_code
_entity_poly.pdbx_strand_id
1 'polypeptide(L)'
;MDSEHRHGASATPSGTPSGTPSARPPTGASLTRLVDIMDRLLAPAGCPWDREQTLDTLRPFLIEETYEVLDALSRGDVAGHCEELGDLLMQIVFHAALRAAQGAFDIDAVIASIADKLVRRHPHVFGDTAGVTTSEQVLAQWDEIKRAEKAAAGVRKDRILAGVPLGPALARAQKLGARAGKVGFDWPGWEGSFAKVEEEVLEVAEAVRTGDASAIHHEVGDLLFAIVNVARKVGVDAENALVDATTRFQRRFEVVEDLLAQRGRTPQTSTLEEMDALWEEAKRRESET
;
A
#
# COMPACT_ATOMS: atom_id res chain seq x y z
N MET A 1 0.64 77.04 8.21
CA MET A 1 -0.49 76.61 9.07
C MET A 1 -0.71 75.19 8.75
N ASP A 2 0.07 74.47 9.31
CA ASP A 2 0.15 73.28 10.16
C ASP A 2 -0.85 72.25 9.78
N SER A 3 -0.36 71.17 9.20
CA SER A 3 -1.02 69.92 9.05
C SER A 3 -0.09 68.77 9.52
N GLU A 4 -0.39 68.26 10.70
CA GLU A 4 0.31 67.11 11.32
C GLU A 4 -0.02 65.78 10.65
N HIS A 5 1.03 65.15 10.24
CA HIS A 5 1.01 63.73 9.84
C HIS A 5 0.98 62.82 11.10
N ARG A 6 -0.05 62.01 11.26
CA ARG A 6 -0.04 60.91 12.22
C ARG A 6 0.22 59.59 11.49
N HIS A 7 1.34 58.99 11.84
CA HIS A 7 1.71 57.61 11.48
C HIS A 7 0.81 56.60 12.19
N GLY A 8 0.17 55.77 11.40
CA GLY A 8 -0.51 54.59 11.91
C GLY A 8 0.49 53.47 12.17
N ALA A 9 0.60 53.04 13.42
CA ALA A 9 1.43 51.93 13.82
C ALA A 9 0.78 50.61 13.40
N SER A 10 1.52 49.83 12.62
CA SER A 10 1.23 48.45 12.28
C SER A 10 1.41 47.56 13.52
N ALA A 11 0.34 46.97 14.00
CA ALA A 11 0.38 45.97 15.04
C ALA A 11 0.65 44.62 14.42
N THR A 12 1.79 44.03 14.68
CA THR A 12 2.14 42.63 14.44
C THR A 12 1.40 41.74 15.47
N PRO A 13 0.68 40.66 15.06
CA PRO A 13 0.19 39.72 16.03
C PRO A 13 1.30 38.73 16.40
N SER A 14 1.94 38.98 17.53
CA SER A 14 2.77 37.99 18.22
C SER A 14 1.86 37.05 19.04
N GLY A 15 1.50 35.92 18.48
CA GLY A 15 0.80 34.83 19.16
C GLY A 15 1.51 33.54 18.84
N THR A 16 2.59 33.23 19.56
CA THR A 16 3.14 31.87 19.63
C THR A 16 2.21 31.03 20.49
N PRO A 17 1.64 29.92 19.99
CA PRO A 17 0.92 29.01 20.87
C PRO A 17 1.95 28.25 21.71
N SER A 18 2.12 28.65 22.96
CA SER A 18 2.81 27.87 23.98
C SER A 18 1.89 26.75 24.47
N GLY A 19 1.67 25.75 23.60
CA GLY A 19 1.18 24.44 23.99
C GLY A 19 2.37 23.60 24.41
N THR A 20 2.53 23.37 25.73
CA THR A 20 3.42 22.32 26.24
C THR A 20 3.02 21.03 25.55
N PRO A 21 3.92 20.31 24.85
CA PRO A 21 3.55 19.04 24.25
C PRO A 21 3.13 18.12 25.39
N SER A 22 1.87 17.70 25.36
CA SER A 22 1.35 16.65 26.25
C SER A 22 2.33 15.49 26.18
N ALA A 23 2.92 15.13 27.30
CA ALA A 23 3.89 14.05 27.39
C ALA A 23 3.24 12.78 26.81
N ARG A 24 3.73 12.34 25.65
CA ARG A 24 3.28 11.13 24.99
C ARG A 24 3.46 9.98 25.99
N PRO A 25 2.40 9.19 26.26
CA PRO A 25 2.55 8.04 27.14
C PRO A 25 3.65 7.13 26.56
N PRO A 26 4.45 6.45 27.40
CA PRO A 26 5.51 5.57 26.90
C PRO A 26 4.89 4.52 25.99
N THR A 27 5.35 4.46 24.75
CA THR A 27 4.83 3.59 23.67
C THR A 27 4.75 2.13 24.09
N GLY A 28 5.67 1.67 24.96
CA GLY A 28 5.66 0.31 25.52
C GLY A 28 4.38 -0.03 26.31
N ALA A 29 3.87 0.88 27.12
CA ALA A 29 2.64 0.63 27.91
C ALA A 29 1.42 0.39 27.03
N SER A 30 1.29 1.11 25.90
CA SER A 30 0.17 0.94 24.95
C SER A 30 0.23 -0.39 24.22
N LEU A 31 1.42 -0.83 23.80
CA LEU A 31 1.59 -2.14 23.16
C LEU A 31 1.37 -3.29 24.16
N THR A 32 1.90 -3.20 25.39
CA THR A 32 1.64 -4.19 26.44
C THR A 32 0.14 -4.33 26.69
N ARG A 33 -0.60 -3.21 26.76
CA ARG A 33 -2.06 -3.27 26.92
C ARG A 33 -2.76 -4.02 25.78
N LEU A 34 -2.32 -3.84 24.52
CA LEU A 34 -2.89 -4.56 23.38
C LEU A 34 -2.60 -6.06 23.47
N VAL A 35 -1.39 -6.43 23.87
CA VAL A 35 -1.01 -7.84 24.11
C VAL A 35 -1.84 -8.45 25.23
N ASP A 36 -1.99 -7.77 26.36
CA ASP A 36 -2.84 -8.24 27.48
C ASP A 36 -4.28 -8.45 27.07
N ILE A 37 -4.82 -7.58 26.19
CA ILE A 37 -6.17 -7.75 25.65
C ILE A 37 -6.24 -9.01 24.78
N MET A 38 -5.30 -9.22 23.90
CA MET A 38 -5.25 -10.40 23.02
C MET A 38 -5.14 -11.69 23.84
N ASP A 39 -4.28 -11.72 24.85
CA ASP A 39 -4.11 -12.87 25.74
C ASP A 39 -5.44 -13.21 26.47
N ARG A 40 -6.21 -12.18 26.86
CA ARG A 40 -7.52 -12.40 27.49
C ARG A 40 -8.58 -12.91 26.51
N LEU A 41 -8.56 -12.43 25.25
CA LEU A 41 -9.46 -12.91 24.21
C LEU A 41 -9.21 -14.37 23.88
N LEU A 42 -7.96 -14.80 23.86
CA LEU A 42 -7.53 -16.16 23.56
C LEU A 42 -7.57 -17.12 24.78
N ALA A 43 -7.74 -16.61 26.00
CA ALA A 43 -7.82 -17.41 27.21
C ALA A 43 -9.01 -18.39 27.18
N PRO A 44 -9.01 -19.49 27.95
CA PRO A 44 -10.10 -20.48 27.97
C PRO A 44 -11.51 -19.88 28.23
N ALA A 45 -11.59 -18.80 28.99
CA ALA A 45 -12.82 -18.04 29.24
C ALA A 45 -12.96 -16.79 28.34
N GLY A 46 -12.12 -16.65 27.32
CA GLY A 46 -12.11 -15.53 26.39
C GLY A 46 -13.17 -15.64 25.29
N CYS A 47 -12.96 -14.92 24.19
CA CYS A 47 -13.90 -14.89 23.08
C CYS A 47 -13.90 -16.22 22.31
N PRO A 48 -15.06 -16.87 22.14
CA PRO A 48 -15.12 -18.14 21.38
C PRO A 48 -14.64 -18.01 19.95
N TRP A 49 -14.96 -16.91 19.27
CA TRP A 49 -14.56 -16.67 17.88
C TRP A 49 -13.04 -16.52 17.74
N ASP A 50 -12.39 -15.70 18.61
CA ASP A 50 -10.94 -15.51 18.57
C ASP A 50 -10.18 -16.81 18.85
N ARG A 51 -10.69 -17.64 19.75
CA ARG A 51 -10.10 -18.94 20.10
C ARG A 51 -10.17 -20.00 19.00
N GLU A 52 -11.10 -19.88 18.07
CA GLU A 52 -11.23 -20.75 16.92
C GLU A 52 -10.31 -20.36 15.77
N GLN A 53 -9.70 -19.15 15.84
CA GLN A 53 -8.85 -18.69 14.76
C GLN A 53 -7.53 -19.45 14.70
N THR A 54 -7.07 -19.61 13.48
CA THR A 54 -5.77 -20.19 13.12
C THR A 54 -5.01 -19.20 12.24
N LEU A 55 -3.72 -19.43 12.03
CA LEU A 55 -2.92 -18.63 11.11
C LEU A 55 -3.48 -18.63 9.68
N ASP A 56 -4.15 -19.70 9.26
CA ASP A 56 -4.77 -19.79 7.94
C ASP A 56 -6.10 -19.05 7.87
N THR A 57 -6.93 -19.12 8.92
CA THR A 57 -8.21 -18.37 8.95
C THR A 57 -8.01 -16.87 9.08
N LEU A 58 -6.88 -16.41 9.64
CA LEU A 58 -6.54 -14.99 9.74
C LEU A 58 -5.93 -14.38 8.45
N ARG A 59 -5.53 -15.22 7.47
CA ARG A 59 -4.93 -14.70 6.22
C ARG A 59 -5.82 -13.74 5.42
N PRO A 60 -7.14 -14.01 5.25
CA PRO A 60 -8.02 -13.05 4.58
C PRO A 60 -8.06 -11.70 5.29
N PHE A 61 -8.23 -11.69 6.61
CA PHE A 61 -8.30 -10.47 7.42
C PHE A 61 -7.01 -9.63 7.31
N LEU A 62 -5.83 -10.26 7.37
CA LEU A 62 -4.57 -9.53 7.19
C LEU A 62 -4.47 -8.82 5.82
N ILE A 63 -5.07 -9.39 4.78
CA ILE A 63 -5.14 -8.77 3.45
C ILE A 63 -6.16 -7.63 3.46
N GLU A 64 -7.33 -7.84 4.06
CA GLU A 64 -8.42 -6.88 4.19
C GLU A 64 -7.92 -5.61 4.91
N GLU A 65 -7.39 -5.71 6.14
CA GLU A 65 -6.83 -4.58 6.88
C GLU A 65 -5.74 -3.82 6.09
N THR A 66 -4.93 -4.56 5.31
CA THR A 66 -3.92 -3.92 4.46
C THR A 66 -4.55 -3.05 3.38
N TYR A 67 -5.66 -3.49 2.76
CA TYR A 67 -6.35 -2.70 1.75
C TYR A 67 -7.17 -1.56 2.36
N GLU A 68 -7.71 -1.71 3.58
CA GLU A 68 -8.40 -0.65 4.30
C GLU A 68 -7.45 0.50 4.68
N VAL A 69 -6.21 0.19 5.10
CA VAL A 69 -5.14 1.19 5.26
C VAL A 69 -4.89 1.95 3.95
N LEU A 70 -4.81 1.25 2.80
CA LEU A 70 -4.56 1.88 1.50
C LEU A 70 -5.77 2.72 1.04
N ASP A 71 -6.98 2.28 1.32
CA ASP A 71 -8.20 3.01 1.01
C ASP A 71 -8.31 4.31 1.82
N ALA A 72 -8.09 4.25 3.14
CA ALA A 72 -8.05 5.43 4.01
C ALA A 72 -6.99 6.45 3.53
N LEU A 73 -5.80 5.98 3.12
CA LEU A 73 -4.76 6.82 2.53
C LEU A 73 -5.22 7.48 1.22
N SER A 74 -5.85 6.73 0.32
CA SER A 74 -6.28 7.24 -1.00
C SER A 74 -7.44 8.25 -0.89
N ARG A 75 -8.26 8.15 0.17
CA ARG A 75 -9.31 9.11 0.51
C ARG A 75 -8.81 10.33 1.29
N GLY A 76 -7.57 10.30 1.78
CA GLY A 76 -7.04 11.32 2.67
C GLY A 76 -7.71 11.33 4.05
N ASP A 77 -8.32 10.24 4.47
CA ASP A 77 -8.98 10.07 5.76
C ASP A 77 -7.95 9.78 6.86
N VAL A 78 -7.51 10.83 7.53
CA VAL A 78 -6.50 10.74 8.59
C VAL A 78 -7.01 9.97 9.82
N ALA A 79 -8.29 10.08 10.14
CA ALA A 79 -8.88 9.39 11.29
C ALA A 79 -9.04 7.89 10.99
N GLY A 80 -9.64 7.55 9.86
CA GLY A 80 -9.74 6.16 9.37
C GLY A 80 -8.36 5.52 9.21
N HIS A 81 -7.37 6.22 8.64
CA HIS A 81 -6.01 5.69 8.54
C HIS A 81 -5.39 5.33 9.90
N CYS A 82 -5.72 6.06 10.98
CA CYS A 82 -5.26 5.69 12.32
C CYS A 82 -5.98 4.43 12.85
N GLU A 83 -7.26 4.26 12.54
CA GLU A 83 -8.06 3.09 12.90
C GLU A 83 -7.54 1.84 12.19
N GLU A 84 -7.43 1.88 10.88
CA GLU A 84 -6.96 0.75 10.05
C GLU A 84 -5.51 0.32 10.37
N LEU A 85 -4.63 1.27 10.71
CA LEU A 85 -3.31 0.93 11.24
C LEU A 85 -3.38 0.21 12.59
N GLY A 86 -4.40 0.49 13.39
CA GLY A 86 -4.69 -0.22 14.65
C GLY A 86 -5.11 -1.66 14.38
N ASP A 87 -6.00 -1.88 13.41
CA ASP A 87 -6.49 -3.21 13.04
C ASP A 87 -5.38 -4.04 12.40
N LEU A 88 -4.56 -3.47 11.52
CA LEU A 88 -3.37 -4.13 11.00
C LEU A 88 -2.36 -4.50 12.13
N LEU A 89 -2.18 -3.63 13.13
CA LEU A 89 -1.36 -3.95 14.30
C LEU A 89 -1.96 -5.06 15.14
N MET A 90 -3.29 -5.08 15.32
CA MET A 90 -4.02 -6.17 15.98
C MET A 90 -3.76 -7.51 15.28
N GLN A 91 -3.81 -7.59 13.94
CA GLN A 91 -3.46 -8.79 13.19
C GLN A 91 -2.03 -9.27 13.49
N ILE A 92 -1.07 -8.36 13.58
CA ILE A 92 0.33 -8.71 13.91
C ILE A 92 0.42 -9.31 15.31
N VAL A 93 -0.24 -8.71 16.30
CA VAL A 93 -0.25 -9.20 17.69
C VAL A 93 -0.96 -10.56 17.77
N PHE A 94 -2.07 -10.74 17.07
CA PHE A 94 -2.81 -12.00 17.02
C PHE A 94 -1.95 -13.13 16.43
N HIS A 95 -1.33 -12.92 15.28
CA HIS A 95 -0.40 -13.90 14.69
C HIS A 95 0.75 -14.25 15.63
N ALA A 96 1.31 -13.26 16.33
CA ALA A 96 2.38 -13.49 17.32
C ALA A 96 1.88 -14.31 18.51
N ALA A 97 0.68 -14.04 19.04
CA ALA A 97 0.08 -14.80 20.14
C ALA A 97 -0.16 -16.27 19.75
N LEU A 98 -0.69 -16.54 18.54
CA LEU A 98 -0.85 -17.91 18.04
C LEU A 98 0.49 -18.64 17.88
N ARG A 99 1.55 -17.94 17.49
CA ARG A 99 2.90 -18.52 17.42
C ARG A 99 3.53 -18.75 18.80
N ALA A 100 3.28 -17.86 19.74
CA ALA A 100 3.68 -18.05 21.13
C ALA A 100 3.04 -19.29 21.76
N ALA A 101 1.74 -19.51 21.51
CA ALA A 101 1.03 -20.71 21.93
C ALA A 101 1.61 -22.02 21.35
N GLN A 102 2.26 -21.94 20.19
CA GLN A 102 2.99 -23.05 19.54
C GLN A 102 4.44 -23.18 20.03
N GLY A 103 4.91 -22.32 20.93
CA GLY A 103 6.30 -22.28 21.42
C GLY A 103 7.31 -21.80 20.36
N ALA A 104 6.86 -21.07 19.31
CA ALA A 104 7.72 -20.65 18.21
C ALA A 104 8.36 -19.27 18.46
N PHE A 105 7.56 -18.23 18.55
CA PHE A 105 7.99 -16.86 18.86
C PHE A 105 6.79 -16.03 19.35
N ASP A 106 7.07 -14.93 20.03
CA ASP A 106 6.10 -13.96 20.55
C ASP A 106 6.25 -12.58 19.88
N ILE A 107 5.46 -11.59 20.34
CA ILE A 107 5.50 -10.23 19.80
C ILE A 107 6.84 -9.53 20.07
N ASP A 108 7.50 -9.82 21.19
CA ASP A 108 8.80 -9.22 21.52
C ASP A 108 9.88 -9.70 20.54
N ALA A 109 9.84 -10.96 20.15
CA ALA A 109 10.72 -11.50 19.11
C ALA A 109 10.46 -10.85 17.73
N VAL A 110 9.20 -10.57 17.39
CA VAL A 110 8.85 -9.83 16.14
C VAL A 110 9.44 -8.43 16.17
N ILE A 111 9.25 -7.70 17.29
CA ILE A 111 9.78 -6.34 17.47
C ILE A 111 11.30 -6.34 17.43
N ALA A 112 11.96 -7.22 18.16
CA ALA A 112 13.42 -7.35 18.15
C ALA A 112 13.96 -7.63 16.74
N SER A 113 13.33 -8.57 16.02
CA SER A 113 13.74 -8.92 14.65
C SER A 113 13.71 -7.72 13.70
N ILE A 114 12.66 -6.89 13.75
CA ILE A 114 12.59 -5.70 12.87
C ILE A 114 13.52 -4.60 13.35
N ALA A 115 13.65 -4.37 14.66
CA ALA A 115 14.57 -3.37 15.23
C ALA A 115 16.02 -3.66 14.84
N ASP A 116 16.49 -4.89 15.06
CA ASP A 116 17.83 -5.34 14.70
C ASP A 116 18.10 -5.23 13.20
N LYS A 117 17.10 -5.58 12.39
CA LYS A 117 17.18 -5.42 10.94
C LYS A 117 17.33 -3.96 10.52
N LEU A 118 16.58 -3.04 11.12
CA LEU A 118 16.66 -1.62 10.82
C LEU A 118 18.03 -1.06 11.21
N VAL A 119 18.53 -1.35 12.40
CA VAL A 119 19.87 -0.92 12.85
C VAL A 119 20.94 -1.44 11.89
N ARG A 120 20.93 -2.73 11.58
CA ARG A 120 21.91 -3.36 10.69
C ARG A 120 21.89 -2.81 9.27
N ARG A 121 20.71 -2.44 8.73
CA ARG A 121 20.58 -1.94 7.37
C ARG A 121 20.73 -0.43 7.22
N HIS A 122 20.90 0.29 8.33
CA HIS A 122 21.17 1.72 8.34
C HIS A 122 22.49 2.07 9.05
N PRO A 123 23.62 1.48 8.62
CA PRO A 123 24.91 1.73 9.28
C PRO A 123 25.38 3.19 9.11
N HIS A 124 24.79 3.93 8.17
CA HIS A 124 25.00 5.38 8.02
C HIS A 124 24.27 6.23 9.08
N VAL A 125 23.32 5.62 9.84
CA VAL A 125 22.56 6.28 10.92
C VAL A 125 23.01 5.74 12.29
N PHE A 126 23.22 4.44 12.40
CA PHE A 126 23.48 3.74 13.66
C PHE A 126 24.91 3.23 13.81
N GLY A 127 25.77 3.43 12.81
CA GLY A 127 27.17 3.03 12.78
C GLY A 127 28.07 4.15 12.25
N ASP A 128 29.30 3.77 11.90
CA ASP A 128 30.36 4.73 11.50
C ASP A 128 30.46 4.93 9.97
N THR A 129 29.50 4.51 9.19
CA THR A 129 29.55 4.64 7.72
C THR A 129 29.25 6.09 7.31
N ALA A 130 30.32 6.80 6.89
CA ALA A 130 30.19 8.17 6.38
C ALA A 130 29.94 8.20 4.85
N GLY A 131 29.39 9.32 4.35
CA GLY A 131 29.30 9.61 2.90
C GLY A 131 28.03 9.15 2.21
N VAL A 132 27.03 8.60 2.93
CA VAL A 132 25.71 8.27 2.37
C VAL A 132 24.77 9.45 2.63
N THR A 133 24.50 10.24 1.57
CA THR A 133 23.73 11.50 1.66
C THR A 133 22.55 11.56 0.70
N THR A 134 22.42 10.59 -0.24
CA THR A 134 21.30 10.52 -1.19
C THR A 134 20.53 9.21 -1.08
N SER A 135 19.26 9.24 -1.49
CA SER A 135 18.39 8.06 -1.50
C SER A 135 18.96 6.93 -2.37
N GLU A 136 19.59 7.26 -3.50
CA GLU A 136 20.20 6.28 -4.40
C GLU A 136 21.36 5.54 -3.73
N GLN A 137 22.20 6.28 -2.96
CA GLN A 137 23.30 5.67 -2.20
C GLN A 137 22.75 4.75 -1.11
N VAL A 138 21.67 5.13 -0.42
CA VAL A 138 21.00 4.26 0.58
C VAL A 138 20.48 3.00 -0.07
N LEU A 139 19.81 3.08 -1.22
CA LEU A 139 19.27 1.93 -1.94
C LEU A 139 20.38 0.97 -2.40
N ALA A 140 21.50 1.51 -2.92
CA ALA A 140 22.67 0.72 -3.30
C ALA A 140 23.27 -0.02 -2.11
N GLN A 141 23.47 0.67 -0.98
CA GLN A 141 23.95 0.10 0.28
C GLN A 141 23.02 -1.01 0.78
N TRP A 142 21.71 -0.80 0.76
CA TRP A 142 20.75 -1.82 1.15
C TRP A 142 20.81 -3.08 0.26
N ASP A 143 21.01 -2.91 -1.04
CA ASP A 143 21.14 -4.06 -1.96
C ASP A 143 22.43 -4.84 -1.70
N GLU A 144 23.52 -4.19 -1.28
CA GLU A 144 24.76 -4.87 -0.86
C GLU A 144 24.56 -5.63 0.47
N ILE A 145 24.00 -4.98 1.49
CA ILE A 145 23.71 -5.61 2.76
C ILE A 145 22.79 -6.82 2.60
N LYS A 146 21.70 -6.68 1.82
CA LYS A 146 20.80 -7.81 1.51
C LYS A 146 21.48 -8.96 0.77
N ARG A 147 22.46 -8.67 -0.09
CA ARG A 147 23.26 -9.71 -0.78
C ARG A 147 24.14 -10.44 0.21
N ALA A 148 24.82 -9.71 1.10
CA ALA A 148 25.68 -10.29 2.14
C ALA A 148 24.87 -11.15 3.13
N GLU A 149 23.71 -10.66 3.60
CA GLU A 149 22.80 -11.40 4.49
C GLU A 149 22.36 -12.73 3.86
N LYS A 150 22.02 -12.74 2.57
CA LYS A 150 21.61 -13.96 1.85
C LYS A 150 22.76 -14.93 1.67
N ALA A 151 23.97 -14.44 1.41
CA ALA A 151 25.14 -15.27 1.29
C ALA A 151 25.50 -15.92 2.65
N ALA A 152 25.43 -15.16 3.74
CA ALA A 152 25.67 -15.66 5.10
C ALA A 152 24.63 -16.70 5.55
N ALA A 153 23.36 -16.53 5.14
CA ALA A 153 22.28 -17.48 5.43
C ALA A 153 22.35 -18.77 4.59
N GLY A 154 23.34 -18.93 3.71
CA GLY A 154 23.47 -20.11 2.85
C GLY A 154 22.34 -20.29 1.84
N VAL A 155 21.52 -19.26 1.63
CA VAL A 155 20.39 -19.30 0.70
C VAL A 155 20.95 -19.21 -0.73
N ARG A 156 21.33 -20.36 -1.31
CA ARG A 156 21.59 -20.46 -2.76
C ARG A 156 20.26 -20.27 -3.49
N LYS A 157 20.12 -19.16 -4.17
CA LYS A 157 19.05 -19.03 -5.17
C LYS A 157 19.57 -19.59 -6.49
N ASP A 158 19.27 -20.84 -6.76
CA ASP A 158 19.61 -21.49 -8.03
C ASP A 158 18.90 -20.82 -9.22
N ARG A 159 17.87 -19.99 -8.96
CA ARG A 159 17.10 -19.28 -9.98
C ARG A 159 16.84 -17.83 -9.56
N ILE A 160 17.02 -16.90 -10.51
CA ILE A 160 16.91 -15.44 -10.31
C ILE A 160 15.52 -15.02 -9.75
N LEU A 161 14.47 -15.64 -10.27
CA LEU A 161 13.09 -15.32 -9.86
C LEU A 161 12.63 -16.07 -8.61
N ALA A 162 13.43 -17.00 -8.06
CA ALA A 162 13.06 -17.74 -6.86
C ALA A 162 12.90 -16.84 -5.63
N GLY A 163 11.90 -17.15 -4.77
CA GLY A 163 11.63 -16.44 -3.52
C GLY A 163 11.11 -15.01 -3.73
N VAL A 164 10.42 -14.74 -4.82
CA VAL A 164 9.45 -13.64 -4.87
C VAL A 164 8.22 -14.13 -4.10
N PRO A 165 7.85 -13.49 -2.97
CA PRO A 165 6.71 -13.94 -2.18
C PRO A 165 5.41 -13.83 -2.99
N LEU A 166 4.44 -14.65 -2.62
CA LEU A 166 3.06 -14.41 -3.02
C LEU A 166 2.60 -13.07 -2.43
N GLY A 167 1.74 -12.36 -3.14
CA GLY A 167 1.23 -11.05 -2.75
C GLY A 167 0.27 -10.56 -3.82
N PRO A 168 -0.15 -9.29 -3.77
CA PRO A 168 -0.96 -8.68 -4.80
C PRO A 168 -0.35 -8.93 -6.18
N ALA A 169 -1.19 -9.27 -7.15
CA ALA A 169 -0.71 -9.86 -8.42
C ALA A 169 0.15 -8.89 -9.23
N LEU A 170 -0.26 -7.61 -9.30
CA LEU A 170 0.47 -6.59 -10.06
C LEU A 170 1.80 -6.26 -9.38
N ALA A 171 1.82 -6.10 -8.05
CA ALA A 171 3.05 -5.88 -7.28
C ALA A 171 4.03 -7.06 -7.44
N ARG A 172 3.52 -8.30 -7.47
CA ARG A 172 4.34 -9.49 -7.72
C ARG A 172 4.91 -9.50 -9.14
N ALA A 173 4.10 -9.22 -10.15
CA ALA A 173 4.51 -9.10 -11.55
C ALA A 173 5.63 -8.04 -11.69
N GLN A 174 5.46 -6.87 -11.09
CA GLN A 174 6.45 -5.79 -11.10
C GLN A 174 7.78 -6.21 -10.46
N LYS A 175 7.75 -6.96 -9.34
CA LYS A 175 8.95 -7.52 -8.70
C LYS A 175 9.64 -8.57 -9.57
N LEU A 176 8.88 -9.40 -10.29
CA LEU A 176 9.44 -10.38 -11.23
C LEU A 176 10.15 -9.69 -12.40
N GLY A 177 9.50 -8.72 -13.05
CA GLY A 177 10.08 -7.92 -14.13
C GLY A 177 11.34 -7.16 -13.68
N ALA A 178 11.32 -6.52 -12.50
CA ALA A 178 12.48 -5.84 -11.93
C ALA A 178 13.67 -6.78 -11.67
N ARG A 179 13.43 -8.04 -11.26
CA ARG A 179 14.49 -9.02 -11.06
C ARG A 179 15.06 -9.53 -12.38
N ALA A 180 14.21 -9.76 -13.38
CA ALA A 180 14.64 -10.13 -14.73
C ALA A 180 15.50 -9.01 -15.34
N GLY A 181 15.09 -7.76 -15.18
CA GLY A 181 15.82 -6.59 -15.65
C GLY A 181 17.23 -6.45 -15.03
N LYS A 182 17.41 -6.80 -13.76
CA LYS A 182 18.75 -6.76 -13.11
C LYS A 182 19.80 -7.68 -13.73
N VAL A 183 19.40 -8.64 -14.55
CA VAL A 183 20.30 -9.55 -15.26
C VAL A 183 20.31 -9.32 -16.76
N GLY A 184 19.77 -8.18 -17.20
CA GLY A 184 19.76 -7.80 -18.61
C GLY A 184 18.58 -8.33 -19.43
N PHE A 185 17.62 -9.02 -18.82
CA PHE A 185 16.37 -9.43 -19.49
C PHE A 185 15.33 -8.32 -19.35
N ASP A 186 15.52 -7.25 -20.11
CA ASP A 186 14.66 -6.07 -20.09
C ASP A 186 14.83 -5.22 -21.37
N TRP A 187 13.79 -4.47 -21.74
CA TRP A 187 13.88 -3.48 -22.80
C TRP A 187 14.70 -2.26 -22.35
N PRO A 188 15.42 -1.59 -23.28
CA PRO A 188 16.17 -0.38 -22.94
C PRO A 188 15.29 0.77 -22.41
N GLY A 189 14.10 0.95 -22.99
CA GLY A 189 13.14 2.00 -22.65
C GLY A 189 11.72 1.44 -22.40
N TRP A 190 10.78 2.33 -22.15
CA TRP A 190 9.38 1.99 -21.98
C TRP A 190 8.69 1.63 -23.31
N GLU A 191 9.22 2.09 -24.42
CA GLU A 191 8.65 1.91 -25.77
C GLU A 191 8.55 0.41 -26.14
N GLY A 192 9.58 -0.37 -25.81
CA GLY A 192 9.55 -1.82 -26.04
C GLY A 192 8.50 -2.53 -25.17
N SER A 193 8.30 -2.07 -23.95
CA SER A 193 7.23 -2.60 -23.08
C SER A 193 5.86 -2.19 -23.59
N PHE A 194 5.72 -0.98 -24.16
CA PHE A 194 4.46 -0.49 -24.71
C PHE A 194 4.08 -1.23 -26.00
N ALA A 195 5.05 -1.47 -26.90
CA ALA A 195 4.82 -2.29 -28.10
C ALA A 195 4.29 -3.69 -27.74
N LYS A 196 4.73 -4.27 -26.61
CA LYS A 196 4.19 -5.55 -26.14
C LYS A 196 2.74 -5.41 -25.64
N VAL A 197 2.34 -4.28 -25.03
CA VAL A 197 0.93 -4.03 -24.71
C VAL A 197 0.07 -4.00 -25.97
N GLU A 198 0.54 -3.34 -27.05
CA GLU A 198 -0.17 -3.30 -28.33
C GLU A 198 -0.35 -4.69 -28.95
N GLU A 199 0.67 -5.54 -28.88
CA GLU A 199 0.63 -6.95 -29.30
C GLU A 199 -0.42 -7.74 -28.48
N GLU A 200 -0.35 -7.69 -27.15
CA GLU A 200 -1.27 -8.42 -26.26
C GLU A 200 -2.73 -7.96 -26.43
N VAL A 201 -2.98 -6.69 -26.72
CA VAL A 201 -4.34 -6.20 -27.02
C VAL A 201 -4.91 -6.91 -28.26
N LEU A 202 -4.10 -7.14 -29.29
CA LEU A 202 -4.52 -7.85 -30.49
C LEU A 202 -4.78 -9.34 -30.22
N GLU A 203 -3.95 -9.97 -29.39
CA GLU A 203 -4.06 -11.38 -28.99
C GLU A 203 -5.33 -11.61 -28.15
N VAL A 204 -5.63 -10.73 -27.17
CA VAL A 204 -6.89 -10.73 -26.45
C VAL A 204 -8.08 -10.60 -27.41
N ALA A 205 -8.03 -9.67 -28.37
CA ALA A 205 -9.11 -9.47 -29.32
C ALA A 205 -9.33 -10.70 -30.23
N GLU A 206 -8.26 -11.41 -30.59
CA GLU A 206 -8.38 -12.66 -31.35
C GLU A 206 -8.94 -13.78 -30.50
N ALA A 207 -8.44 -13.96 -29.27
CA ALA A 207 -8.95 -14.97 -28.33
C ALA A 207 -10.46 -14.78 -28.05
N VAL A 208 -10.92 -13.53 -27.88
CA VAL A 208 -12.35 -13.22 -27.71
C VAL A 208 -13.17 -13.61 -28.96
N ARG A 209 -12.63 -13.39 -30.15
CA ARG A 209 -13.32 -13.78 -31.41
C ARG A 209 -13.45 -15.30 -31.57
N THR A 210 -12.47 -16.06 -31.14
CA THR A 210 -12.53 -17.53 -31.18
C THR A 210 -13.45 -18.12 -30.11
N GLY A 211 -13.71 -17.38 -29.01
CA GLY A 211 -14.53 -17.84 -27.89
C GLY A 211 -13.87 -18.90 -27.01
N ASP A 212 -12.56 -19.13 -27.16
CA ASP A 212 -11.80 -20.05 -26.31
C ASP A 212 -11.50 -19.39 -24.94
N ALA A 213 -12.24 -19.83 -23.92
CA ALA A 213 -12.10 -19.32 -22.56
C ALA A 213 -10.68 -19.48 -21.99
N SER A 214 -9.96 -20.52 -22.36
CA SER A 214 -8.58 -20.75 -21.90
C SER A 214 -7.62 -19.78 -22.54
N ALA A 215 -7.74 -19.54 -23.85
CA ALA A 215 -6.96 -18.53 -24.57
C ALA A 215 -7.27 -17.13 -24.04
N ILE A 216 -8.53 -16.74 -23.87
CA ILE A 216 -8.93 -15.47 -23.28
C ILE A 216 -8.28 -15.25 -21.91
N HIS A 217 -8.31 -16.25 -21.03
CA HIS A 217 -7.71 -16.17 -19.70
C HIS A 217 -6.19 -15.94 -19.78
N HIS A 218 -5.51 -16.61 -20.69
CA HIS A 218 -4.07 -16.50 -20.90
C HIS A 218 -3.70 -15.11 -21.38
N GLU A 219 -4.30 -14.66 -22.48
CA GLU A 219 -3.96 -13.37 -23.12
C GLU A 219 -4.32 -12.17 -22.22
N VAL A 220 -5.42 -12.24 -21.45
CA VAL A 220 -5.72 -11.20 -20.44
C VAL A 220 -4.63 -11.16 -19.36
N GLY A 221 -4.10 -12.30 -18.95
CA GLY A 221 -2.98 -12.36 -18.00
C GLY A 221 -1.71 -11.72 -18.56
N ASP A 222 -1.37 -11.99 -19.81
CA ASP A 222 -0.18 -11.46 -20.48
C ASP A 222 -0.31 -9.95 -20.74
N LEU A 223 -1.49 -9.47 -21.12
CA LEU A 223 -1.78 -8.04 -21.24
C LEU A 223 -1.59 -7.32 -19.89
N LEU A 224 -2.12 -7.86 -18.79
CA LEU A 224 -1.91 -7.27 -17.47
C LEU A 224 -0.43 -7.25 -17.08
N PHE A 225 0.32 -8.30 -17.41
CA PHE A 225 1.76 -8.35 -17.16
C PHE A 225 2.54 -7.32 -18.01
N ALA A 226 2.16 -7.13 -19.28
CA ALA A 226 2.74 -6.12 -20.16
C ALA A 226 2.50 -4.70 -19.65
N ILE A 227 1.27 -4.38 -19.19
CA ILE A 227 0.93 -3.10 -18.57
C ILE A 227 1.78 -2.85 -17.31
N VAL A 228 1.95 -3.86 -16.46
CA VAL A 228 2.82 -3.76 -15.27
C VAL A 228 4.27 -3.45 -15.65
N ASN A 229 4.79 -4.01 -16.76
CA ASN A 229 6.12 -3.69 -17.24
C ASN A 229 6.25 -2.24 -17.73
N VAL A 230 5.23 -1.68 -18.38
CA VAL A 230 5.20 -0.25 -18.73
C VAL A 230 5.24 0.60 -17.44
N ALA A 231 4.36 0.32 -16.46
CA ALA A 231 4.34 1.04 -15.19
C ALA A 231 5.73 1.03 -14.51
N ARG A 232 6.37 -0.14 -14.45
CA ARG A 232 7.72 -0.29 -13.90
C ARG A 232 8.74 0.57 -14.62
N LYS A 233 8.69 0.64 -15.97
CA LYS A 233 9.63 1.41 -16.80
C LYS A 233 9.51 2.92 -16.60
N VAL A 234 8.30 3.40 -16.30
CA VAL A 234 8.06 4.83 -16.05
C VAL A 234 8.07 5.17 -14.55
N GLY A 235 8.46 4.22 -13.68
CA GLY A 235 8.62 4.45 -12.24
C GLY A 235 7.31 4.52 -11.45
N VAL A 236 6.21 3.96 -12.00
CA VAL A 236 4.90 3.89 -11.34
C VAL A 236 4.74 2.54 -10.64
N ASP A 237 4.23 2.53 -9.43
CA ASP A 237 3.78 1.31 -8.75
C ASP A 237 2.40 0.91 -9.31
N ALA A 238 2.34 -0.25 -9.97
CA ALA A 238 1.15 -0.68 -10.70
C ALA A 238 -0.01 -1.06 -9.76
N GLU A 239 0.29 -1.62 -8.58
CA GLU A 239 -0.73 -1.97 -7.59
C GLU A 239 -1.39 -0.72 -7.04
N ASN A 240 -0.58 0.23 -6.52
CA ASN A 240 -1.09 1.48 -5.98
C ASN A 240 -1.84 2.30 -7.04
N ALA A 241 -1.36 2.34 -8.28
CA ALA A 241 -2.04 3.05 -9.36
C ALA A 241 -3.44 2.46 -9.64
N LEU A 242 -3.61 1.14 -9.52
CA LEU A 242 -4.92 0.50 -9.70
C LEU A 242 -5.82 0.72 -8.47
N VAL A 243 -5.28 0.64 -7.25
CA VAL A 243 -6.01 1.00 -6.02
C VAL A 243 -6.56 2.42 -6.11
N ASP A 244 -5.72 3.39 -6.47
CA ASP A 244 -6.15 4.79 -6.63
C ASP A 244 -7.21 4.96 -7.72
N ALA A 245 -7.09 4.22 -8.83
CA ALA A 245 -8.04 4.26 -9.93
C ALA A 245 -9.41 3.69 -9.51
N THR A 246 -9.44 2.59 -8.77
CA THR A 246 -10.69 1.97 -8.29
C THR A 246 -11.36 2.83 -7.23
N THR A 247 -10.63 3.42 -6.29
CA THR A 247 -11.15 4.37 -5.30
C THR A 247 -11.72 5.62 -5.97
N ARG A 248 -11.04 6.15 -6.98
CA ARG A 248 -11.54 7.28 -7.77
C ARG A 248 -12.81 6.93 -8.54
N PHE A 249 -12.88 5.72 -9.10
CA PHE A 249 -14.09 5.23 -9.76
C PHE A 249 -15.26 5.17 -8.79
N GLN A 250 -15.07 4.60 -7.62
CA GLN A 250 -16.09 4.48 -6.58
C GLN A 250 -16.64 5.86 -6.17
N ARG A 251 -15.75 6.79 -5.79
CA ARG A 251 -16.16 8.15 -5.41
C ARG A 251 -16.97 8.87 -6.50
N ARG A 252 -16.58 8.71 -7.75
CA ARG A 252 -17.33 9.31 -8.88
C ARG A 252 -18.70 8.67 -9.03
N PHE A 253 -18.79 7.36 -8.82
CA PHE A 253 -20.05 6.66 -8.91
C PHE A 253 -21.01 7.04 -7.77
N GLU A 254 -20.50 7.23 -6.55
CA GLU A 254 -21.25 7.77 -5.42
C GLU A 254 -21.85 9.17 -5.75
N VAL A 255 -21.10 10.03 -6.42
CA VAL A 255 -21.63 11.32 -6.91
C VAL A 255 -22.75 11.10 -7.95
N VAL A 256 -22.62 10.11 -8.83
CA VAL A 256 -23.70 9.76 -9.80
C VAL A 256 -24.96 9.31 -9.04
N GLU A 257 -24.82 8.48 -8.01
CA GLU A 257 -25.94 8.03 -7.17
C GLU A 257 -26.61 9.20 -6.46
N ASP A 258 -25.84 10.11 -5.88
CA ASP A 258 -26.36 11.33 -5.23
C ASP A 258 -27.13 12.21 -6.23
N LEU A 259 -26.61 12.40 -7.42
CA LEU A 259 -27.25 13.20 -8.46
C LEU A 259 -28.55 12.55 -9.00
N LEU A 260 -28.58 11.23 -9.08
CA LEU A 260 -29.79 10.48 -9.41
C LEU A 260 -30.83 10.61 -8.29
N ALA A 261 -30.41 10.46 -7.03
CA ALA A 261 -31.29 10.59 -5.87
C ALA A 261 -31.95 11.97 -5.79
N GLN A 262 -31.22 13.06 -6.09
CA GLN A 262 -31.75 14.41 -6.20
C GLN A 262 -32.84 14.55 -7.28
N ARG A 263 -32.83 13.67 -8.29
CA ARG A 263 -33.85 13.60 -9.36
C ARG A 263 -34.95 12.58 -9.05
N GLY A 264 -34.98 11.99 -7.87
CA GLY A 264 -35.90 10.94 -7.46
C GLY A 264 -35.71 9.62 -8.24
N ARG A 265 -34.48 9.36 -8.71
CA ARG A 265 -34.10 8.18 -9.50
C ARG A 265 -33.04 7.37 -8.77
N THR A 266 -32.83 6.15 -9.23
CA THR A 266 -31.77 5.25 -8.77
C THR A 266 -31.01 4.69 -9.98
N PRO A 267 -29.80 4.15 -9.82
CA PRO A 267 -29.08 3.51 -10.93
C PRO A 267 -29.94 2.44 -11.66
N GLN A 268 -30.72 1.66 -10.91
CA GLN A 268 -31.57 0.59 -11.45
C GLN A 268 -32.74 1.11 -12.30
N THR A 269 -33.13 2.37 -12.11
CA THR A 269 -34.23 3.02 -12.86
C THR A 269 -33.73 3.98 -13.93
N SER A 270 -32.41 4.09 -14.12
CA SER A 270 -31.78 5.02 -15.06
C SER A 270 -31.17 4.29 -16.23
N THR A 271 -31.01 5.00 -17.36
CA THR A 271 -30.31 4.45 -18.52
C THR A 271 -28.79 4.67 -18.43
N LEU A 272 -28.04 3.95 -19.26
CA LEU A 272 -26.61 4.13 -19.35
C LEU A 272 -26.24 5.57 -19.75
N GLU A 273 -26.97 6.13 -20.72
CA GLU A 273 -26.75 7.50 -21.23
C GLU A 273 -26.98 8.56 -20.16
N GLU A 274 -27.98 8.36 -19.29
CA GLU A 274 -28.24 9.25 -18.15
C GLU A 274 -27.11 9.17 -17.14
N MET A 275 -26.66 7.95 -16.79
CA MET A 275 -25.57 7.74 -15.85
C MET A 275 -24.24 8.26 -16.39
N ASP A 276 -23.97 8.08 -17.69
CA ASP A 276 -22.76 8.58 -18.34
C ASP A 276 -22.69 10.11 -18.33
N ALA A 277 -23.83 10.79 -18.59
CA ALA A 277 -23.89 12.25 -18.48
C ALA A 277 -23.61 12.75 -17.05
N LEU A 278 -24.06 12.03 -16.02
CA LEU A 278 -23.79 12.34 -14.63
C LEU A 278 -22.34 12.00 -14.23
N TRP A 279 -21.78 10.98 -14.82
CA TRP A 279 -20.38 10.62 -14.67
C TRP A 279 -19.44 11.73 -15.19
N GLU A 280 -19.75 12.29 -16.36
CA GLU A 280 -19.02 13.45 -16.88
C GLU A 280 -19.18 14.70 -15.97
N GLU A 281 -20.35 14.86 -15.34
CA GLU A 281 -20.53 15.91 -14.33
C GLU A 281 -19.68 15.64 -13.08
N ALA A 282 -19.63 14.42 -12.58
CA ALA A 282 -18.79 14.04 -11.43
C ALA A 282 -17.30 14.32 -11.70
N LYS A 283 -16.79 14.00 -12.88
CA LYS A 283 -15.42 14.32 -13.30
C LYS A 283 -15.12 15.81 -13.29
N ARG A 284 -16.06 16.65 -13.76
CA ARG A 284 -15.89 18.12 -13.74
C ARG A 284 -15.79 18.65 -12.31
N ARG A 285 -16.68 18.20 -11.42
CA ARG A 285 -16.68 18.62 -10.02
C ARG A 285 -15.37 18.28 -9.30
N GLU A 286 -14.80 17.12 -9.60
CA GLU A 286 -13.51 16.70 -9.03
C GLU A 286 -12.35 17.57 -9.53
N SER A 287 -12.40 18.09 -10.75
CA SER A 287 -11.35 18.95 -11.31
C SER A 287 -11.41 20.41 -10.81
N GLU A 288 -12.49 20.83 -10.17
CA GLU A 288 -12.72 22.19 -9.65
C GLU A 288 -12.37 22.29 -8.14
N THR A 289 -12.06 21.15 -7.49
CA THR A 289 -11.71 21.05 -6.06
C THR A 289 -10.22 20.82 -5.88
#